data_39ecd3ada4f55d0908fc2b26d44c8bbe
#
_entry.id   39ecd3ada4f55d0908fc2b26d44c8bbe
#
_cell.length_a   1.000
_cell.length_b   1.000
_cell.length_c   1.000
_cell.angle_alpha   90.00
_cell.angle_beta   90.00
_cell.angle_gamma   90.00
#
_symmetry.space_group_name_H-M   'P 1'
#
loop_
_entity.id
_entity.type
_entity.pdbx_description
1 polymer ?
#
loop_
_entity_poly.entity_id
_entity_poly.type
_entity_poly.pdbx_seq_one_letter_code
_entity_poly.pdbx_strand_id
1 'polypeptide(L)'
;MAELKGIFYYGQTKNGHFNFHLKAPNRETIGVCEGAYADLSSCKKGIASVQKFAPVVVEKIEDLTLKKPMEPLKFPKAEVYLDKQGKYRFRIFANNGNLVCISESGYASKESAKAGIASVAKWAPTADIMSEKDYQELIKKK
;
A
#
# COMPACT_ATOMS: atom_id res chain seq x y z
N MET A 1 -8.41 -19.29 -18.92
CA MET A 1 -8.16 -19.05 -17.50
C MET A 1 -8.28 -17.60 -17.14
N ALA A 2 -8.91 -17.32 -16.00
CA ALA A 2 -8.99 -15.96 -15.52
C ALA A 2 -7.60 -15.48 -15.09
N GLU A 3 -7.27 -14.26 -15.45
CA GLU A 3 -6.03 -13.63 -15.03
C GLU A 3 -6.09 -13.31 -13.55
N LEU A 4 -5.02 -13.57 -12.82
CA LEU A 4 -4.93 -13.20 -11.41
C LEU A 4 -4.77 -11.69 -11.26
N LYS A 5 -5.53 -11.09 -10.38
CA LYS A 5 -5.49 -9.64 -10.13
C LYS A 5 -5.54 -9.35 -8.64
N GLY A 6 -4.90 -8.25 -8.27
CA GLY A 6 -5.11 -7.66 -6.96
C GLY A 6 -6.44 -6.92 -6.93
N ILE A 7 -6.84 -6.50 -5.75
CA ILE A 7 -8.07 -5.75 -5.54
C ILE A 7 -7.82 -4.61 -4.58
N PHE A 8 -8.18 -3.38 -4.99
CA PHE A 8 -8.35 -2.28 -4.06
C PHE A 8 -9.82 -2.24 -3.66
N TYR A 9 -10.11 -2.29 -2.36
CA TYR A 9 -11.46 -1.95 -1.94
C TYR A 9 -11.42 -0.76 -1.00
N TYR A 10 -12.46 0.07 -1.09
CA TYR A 10 -12.59 1.26 -0.26
C TYR A 10 -13.83 1.15 0.59
N GLY A 11 -13.77 1.69 1.79
CA GLY A 11 -14.88 1.67 2.71
C GLY A 11 -14.97 2.97 3.48
N GLN A 12 -16.11 3.17 4.13
CA GLN A 12 -16.35 4.34 4.96
C GLN A 12 -16.06 4.01 6.41
N THR A 13 -15.33 4.88 7.08
CA THR A 13 -15.02 4.73 8.49
C THR A 13 -16.20 5.18 9.34
N LYS A 14 -16.12 4.93 10.65
CA LYS A 14 -17.17 5.37 11.59
C LYS A 14 -17.38 6.88 11.57
N ASN A 15 -16.33 7.63 11.25
CA ASN A 15 -16.39 9.11 11.22
C ASN A 15 -16.87 9.66 9.87
N GLY A 16 -17.29 8.79 8.96
CA GLY A 16 -17.71 9.21 7.63
C GLY A 16 -16.58 9.47 6.65
N HIS A 17 -15.34 9.18 7.04
CA HIS A 17 -14.19 9.28 6.14
C HIS A 17 -14.03 7.98 5.35
N PHE A 18 -13.10 7.97 4.41
CA PHE A 18 -12.89 6.83 3.53
C PHE A 18 -11.47 6.32 3.62
N ASN A 19 -11.30 5.00 3.54
CA ASN A 19 -9.98 4.37 3.49
C ASN A 19 -9.99 3.28 2.41
N PHE A 20 -8.80 2.79 2.08
CA PHE A 20 -8.68 1.69 1.12
C PHE A 20 -7.69 0.65 1.61
N HIS A 21 -7.88 -0.56 1.10
CA HIS A 21 -6.99 -1.70 1.32
C HIS A 21 -6.64 -2.27 -0.05
N LEU A 22 -5.39 -2.70 -0.21
CA LEU A 22 -4.97 -3.43 -1.40
C LEU A 22 -4.76 -4.90 -1.03
N LYS A 23 -5.47 -5.78 -1.70
CA LYS A 23 -5.37 -7.23 -1.52
C LYS A 23 -4.64 -7.85 -2.69
N ALA A 24 -3.73 -8.77 -2.39
CA ALA A 24 -3.12 -9.63 -3.41
C ALA A 24 -4.14 -10.70 -3.84
N PRO A 25 -3.88 -11.43 -4.93
CA PRO A 25 -4.80 -12.49 -5.36
C PRO A 25 -5.05 -13.58 -4.33
N ASN A 26 -4.11 -13.80 -3.40
CA ASN A 26 -4.30 -14.74 -2.29
C ASN A 26 -5.12 -14.16 -1.15
N ARG A 27 -5.65 -12.93 -1.32
CA ARG A 27 -6.47 -12.20 -0.36
C ARG A 27 -5.73 -11.67 0.86
N GLU A 28 -4.42 -11.72 0.85
CA GLU A 28 -3.65 -11.06 1.90
C GLU A 28 -3.62 -9.54 1.65
N THR A 29 -3.75 -8.77 2.73
CA THR A 29 -3.61 -7.32 2.65
C THR A 29 -2.13 -6.98 2.49
N ILE A 30 -1.78 -6.30 1.41
CA ILE A 30 -0.39 -5.96 1.12
C ILE A 30 -0.11 -4.46 1.23
N GLY A 31 -1.15 -3.64 1.33
CA GLY A 31 -0.99 -2.21 1.56
C GLY A 31 -2.30 -1.56 1.94
N VAL A 32 -2.21 -0.46 2.69
CA VAL A 32 -3.38 0.31 3.11
C VAL A 32 -3.02 1.79 3.02
N CYS A 33 -4.04 2.67 3.02
CA CYS A 33 -3.78 4.10 3.11
C CYS A 33 -3.38 4.47 4.54
N GLU A 34 -2.58 5.52 4.67
CA GLU A 34 -2.26 6.08 5.98
C GLU A 34 -3.39 7.02 6.38
N GLY A 35 -4.07 6.72 7.50
CA GLY A 35 -5.21 7.50 7.94
C GLY A 35 -6.44 7.30 7.08
N ALA A 36 -7.20 8.37 6.85
CA ALA A 36 -8.42 8.31 6.06
C ALA A 36 -8.62 9.59 5.27
N TYR A 37 -9.39 9.50 4.20
CA TYR A 37 -9.70 10.63 3.32
C TYR A 37 -11.06 11.22 3.68
N ALA A 38 -11.19 12.54 3.54
CA ALA A 38 -12.43 13.25 3.89
C ALA A 38 -13.59 12.89 2.94
N ASP A 39 -13.28 12.53 1.68
CA ASP A 39 -14.31 12.18 0.71
C ASP A 39 -13.83 11.05 -0.20
N LEU A 40 -14.78 10.45 -0.90
CA LEU A 40 -14.50 9.29 -1.77
C LEU A 40 -13.62 9.67 -2.95
N SER A 41 -13.80 10.86 -3.49
CA SER A 41 -12.99 11.32 -4.62
C SER A 41 -11.50 11.35 -4.26
N SER A 42 -11.17 11.89 -3.08
CA SER A 42 -9.78 11.93 -2.60
C SER A 42 -9.24 10.53 -2.35
N CYS A 43 -10.08 9.64 -1.81
CA CYS A 43 -9.69 8.24 -1.59
C CYS A 43 -9.33 7.56 -2.91
N LYS A 44 -10.14 7.74 -3.95
CA LYS A 44 -9.88 7.18 -5.27
C LYS A 44 -8.62 7.75 -5.90
N LYS A 45 -8.34 9.03 -5.67
CA LYS A 45 -7.08 9.65 -6.13
C LYS A 45 -5.87 9.02 -5.43
N GLY A 46 -6.03 8.69 -4.14
CA GLY A 46 -4.98 7.99 -3.40
C GLY A 46 -4.69 6.62 -3.99
N ILE A 47 -5.75 5.87 -4.33
CA ILE A 47 -5.60 4.58 -5.00
C ILE A 47 -4.86 4.74 -6.32
N ALA A 48 -5.25 5.72 -7.14
CA ALA A 48 -4.59 5.99 -8.42
C ALA A 48 -3.11 6.33 -8.24
N SER A 49 -2.76 7.05 -7.18
CA SER A 49 -1.37 7.37 -6.86
C SER A 49 -0.57 6.11 -6.55
N VAL A 50 -1.15 5.17 -5.78
CA VAL A 50 -0.48 3.90 -5.51
C VAL A 50 -0.24 3.15 -6.81
N GLN A 51 -1.24 3.09 -7.68
CA GLN A 51 -1.12 2.41 -8.98
C GLN A 51 -0.01 3.00 -9.83
N LYS A 52 0.13 4.32 -9.79
CA LYS A 52 1.12 5.03 -10.60
C LYS A 52 2.53 4.93 -10.05
N PHE A 53 2.69 5.11 -8.73
CA PHE A 53 4.01 5.26 -8.14
C PHE A 53 4.61 4.00 -7.54
N ALA A 54 3.81 3.01 -7.15
CA ALA A 54 4.36 1.78 -6.58
C ALA A 54 5.38 1.10 -7.51
N PRO A 55 5.11 0.96 -8.82
CA PRO A 55 6.11 0.34 -9.71
C PRO A 55 7.40 1.12 -9.83
N VAL A 56 7.37 2.44 -9.60
CA VAL A 56 8.56 3.28 -9.66
C VAL A 56 9.41 3.11 -8.41
N VAL A 57 8.76 3.10 -7.23
CA VAL A 57 9.48 3.14 -5.96
C VAL A 57 10.10 1.81 -5.58
N VAL A 58 9.72 0.72 -6.25
CA VAL A 58 10.31 -0.60 -5.95
C VAL A 58 11.82 -0.59 -6.13
N GLU A 59 12.34 0.30 -6.96
CA GLU A 59 13.78 0.48 -7.17
C GLU A 59 14.33 1.70 -6.42
N LYS A 60 13.49 2.37 -5.61
CA LYS A 60 13.88 3.58 -4.88
C LYS A 60 13.48 3.42 -3.41
N ILE A 61 14.11 2.46 -2.74
CA ILE A 61 13.81 2.16 -1.35
C ILE A 61 14.88 2.78 -0.45
N GLU A 62 14.45 3.68 0.41
CA GLU A 62 15.32 4.27 1.42
C GLU A 62 15.22 3.45 2.70
N ASP A 63 16.35 2.90 3.13
CA ASP A 63 16.42 2.04 4.31
C ASP A 63 16.77 2.88 5.53
N LEU A 64 15.78 3.13 6.39
CA LEU A 64 15.96 3.93 7.60
C LEU A 64 16.47 3.12 8.79
N THR A 65 16.78 1.83 8.59
CA THR A 65 17.23 0.94 9.66
C THR A 65 18.75 0.79 9.71
N LEU A 66 19.48 1.44 8.81
CA LEU A 66 20.93 1.33 8.73
C LEU A 66 21.58 2.12 9.87
N LYS A 67 22.66 1.57 10.45
CA LYS A 67 23.43 2.26 11.47
C LYS A 67 24.02 3.56 10.94
N LYS A 68 24.52 3.54 9.70
CA LYS A 68 24.99 4.73 9.01
C LYS A 68 23.90 5.08 7.97
N PRO A 69 23.15 6.16 8.17
CA PRO A 69 22.07 6.49 7.25
C PRO A 69 22.57 6.69 5.83
N MET A 70 21.82 6.21 4.86
CA MET A 70 22.08 6.51 3.46
C MET A 70 21.57 7.91 3.14
N GLU A 71 22.01 8.48 2.01
CA GLU A 71 21.49 9.77 1.58
C GLU A 71 19.98 9.66 1.31
N PRO A 72 19.19 10.65 1.77
CA PRO A 72 17.76 10.64 1.49
C PRO A 72 17.49 10.63 -0.01
N LEU A 73 16.56 9.79 -0.43
CA LEU A 73 16.15 9.70 -1.83
C LEU A 73 15.11 10.78 -2.14
N LYS A 74 15.06 11.19 -3.39
CA LYS A 74 14.04 12.14 -3.86
C LYS A 74 12.72 11.41 -4.10
N PHE A 75 11.61 12.12 -3.92
CA PHE A 75 10.28 11.57 -4.23
C PHE A 75 10.11 11.37 -5.74
N PRO A 76 9.34 10.36 -6.17
CA PRO A 76 8.70 9.35 -5.35
C PRO A 76 9.70 8.34 -4.80
N LYS A 77 9.40 7.76 -3.64
CA LYS A 77 10.27 6.75 -3.03
C LYS A 77 9.46 5.89 -2.08
N ALA A 78 10.05 4.77 -1.65
CA ALA A 78 9.55 3.99 -0.54
C ALA A 78 10.56 4.08 0.61
N GLU A 79 10.08 3.89 1.84
CA GLU A 79 10.94 3.82 3.02
C GLU A 79 10.67 2.52 3.76
N VAL A 80 11.73 1.93 4.30
CA VAL A 80 11.64 0.80 5.24
C VAL A 80 12.16 1.28 6.58
N TYR A 81 11.40 1.05 7.64
CA TYR A 81 11.76 1.53 8.98
C TYR A 81 11.37 0.49 10.03
N LEU A 82 11.91 0.65 11.25
CA LEU A 82 11.56 -0.18 12.40
C LEU A 82 10.50 0.55 13.22
N ASP A 83 9.44 -0.17 13.61
CA ASP A 83 8.44 0.40 14.51
C ASP A 83 8.87 0.19 15.96
N LYS A 84 8.03 0.66 16.89
CA LYS A 84 8.33 0.59 18.33
C LYS A 84 8.41 -0.83 18.86
N GLN A 85 7.83 -1.78 18.13
CA GLN A 85 7.82 -3.19 18.53
C GLN A 85 8.96 -3.99 17.90
N GLY A 86 9.84 -3.32 17.15
CA GLY A 86 10.97 -3.97 16.50
C GLY A 86 10.59 -4.69 15.21
N LYS A 87 9.44 -4.37 14.62
CA LYS A 87 9.01 -4.93 13.34
C LYS A 87 9.35 -3.98 12.22
N TYR A 88 9.58 -4.53 11.04
CA TYR A 88 9.90 -3.73 9.85
C TYR A 88 8.62 -3.36 9.14
N ARG A 89 8.51 -2.10 8.75
CA ARG A 89 7.34 -1.56 8.03
C ARG A 89 7.79 -0.75 6.84
N PHE A 90 6.87 -0.50 5.90
CA PHE A 90 7.19 0.32 4.74
C PHE A 90 6.17 1.46 4.57
N ARG A 91 6.64 2.50 3.88
CA ARG A 91 5.83 3.64 3.44
C ARG A 91 6.13 3.90 1.98
N ILE A 92 5.11 4.26 1.20
CA ILE A 92 5.26 4.61 -0.22
C ILE A 92 4.79 6.05 -0.41
N PHE A 93 5.63 6.88 -1.01
CA PHE A 93 5.37 8.29 -1.24
C PHE A 93 5.25 8.58 -2.73
N ALA A 94 4.27 9.45 -3.07
CA ALA A 94 4.11 9.97 -4.43
C ALA A 94 5.18 11.02 -4.73
N ASN A 95 5.24 11.49 -5.99
CA ASN A 95 6.26 12.44 -6.41
C ASN A 95 6.16 13.81 -5.73
N ASN A 96 5.00 14.15 -5.18
CA ASN A 96 4.81 15.40 -4.43
C ASN A 96 5.12 15.24 -2.93
N GLY A 97 5.60 14.07 -2.52
CA GLY A 97 5.91 13.80 -1.12
C GLY A 97 4.74 13.32 -0.28
N ASN A 98 3.55 13.19 -0.86
CA ASN A 98 2.41 12.67 -0.12
C ASN A 98 2.57 11.19 0.17
N LEU A 99 2.28 10.79 1.40
CA LEU A 99 2.28 9.39 1.81
C LEU A 99 0.99 8.74 1.29
N VAL A 100 1.14 7.74 0.41
CA VAL A 100 -0.04 7.16 -0.28
C VAL A 100 -0.32 5.72 0.10
N CYS A 101 0.66 4.99 0.65
CA CYS A 101 0.47 3.59 1.00
C CYS A 101 1.44 3.19 2.10
N ILE A 102 0.96 2.39 3.05
CA ILE A 102 1.80 1.84 4.13
C ILE A 102 1.52 0.35 4.27
N SER A 103 2.41 -0.34 4.97
CA SER A 103 2.15 -1.73 5.36
C SER A 103 1.05 -1.75 6.43
N GLU A 104 0.17 -2.74 6.37
CA GLU A 104 -0.90 -2.90 7.36
C GLU A 104 -0.33 -3.28 8.72
N SER A 105 0.65 -4.16 8.73
CA SER A 105 1.27 -4.65 9.96
C SER A 105 2.78 -4.69 9.79
N GLY A 106 3.49 -5.05 10.86
CA GLY A 106 4.93 -5.17 10.83
C GLY A 106 5.38 -6.53 10.30
N TYR A 107 6.53 -6.53 9.64
CA TYR A 107 7.17 -7.75 9.13
C TYR A 107 8.30 -8.17 10.07
N ALA A 108 8.56 -9.46 10.12
CA ALA A 108 9.62 -10.00 10.97
C ALA A 108 11.03 -9.67 10.47
N SER A 109 11.17 -9.40 9.17
CA SER A 109 12.48 -9.11 8.58
C SER A 109 12.38 -7.95 7.59
N LYS A 110 13.53 -7.32 7.34
CA LYS A 110 13.65 -6.25 6.34
C LYS A 110 13.33 -6.79 4.94
N GLU A 111 13.78 -7.99 4.63
CA GLU A 111 13.53 -8.62 3.34
C GLU A 111 12.03 -8.83 3.11
N SER A 112 11.30 -9.22 4.14
CA SER A 112 9.84 -9.37 4.03
C SER A 112 9.15 -8.03 3.78
N ALA A 113 9.60 -6.94 4.43
CA ALA A 113 9.06 -5.62 4.19
C ALA A 113 9.31 -5.17 2.75
N LYS A 114 10.51 -5.41 2.23
CA LYS A 114 10.83 -5.10 0.83
C LYS A 114 10.00 -5.93 -0.14
N ALA A 115 9.78 -7.21 0.20
CA ALA A 115 8.90 -8.06 -0.60
C ALA A 115 7.47 -7.53 -0.61
N GLY A 116 7.02 -6.94 0.50
CA GLY A 116 5.72 -6.28 0.57
C GLY A 116 5.62 -5.12 -0.40
N ILE A 117 6.66 -4.28 -0.48
CA ILE A 117 6.72 -3.18 -1.45
C ILE A 117 6.65 -3.74 -2.88
N ALA A 118 7.39 -4.81 -3.16
CA ALA A 118 7.38 -5.45 -4.48
C ALA A 118 6.00 -6.00 -4.83
N SER A 119 5.28 -6.54 -3.84
CA SER A 119 3.91 -7.02 -4.05
C SER A 119 2.96 -5.88 -4.40
N VAL A 120 3.08 -4.73 -3.72
CA VAL A 120 2.28 -3.55 -4.07
C VAL A 120 2.60 -3.11 -5.49
N ALA A 121 3.89 -3.06 -5.85
CA ALA A 121 4.32 -2.68 -7.20
C ALA A 121 3.77 -3.62 -8.27
N LYS A 122 3.70 -4.91 -7.96
CA LYS A 122 3.22 -5.92 -8.91
C LYS A 122 1.70 -5.87 -9.09
N TRP A 123 0.94 -5.74 -8.00
CA TRP A 123 -0.51 -5.93 -8.05
C TRP A 123 -1.32 -4.64 -8.17
N ALA A 124 -0.79 -3.49 -7.72
CA ALA A 124 -1.53 -2.25 -7.74
C ALA A 124 -1.91 -1.77 -9.16
N PRO A 125 -0.99 -1.79 -10.15
CA PRO A 125 -1.30 -1.20 -11.45
C PRO A 125 -2.48 -1.85 -12.18
N THR A 126 -2.72 -3.13 -11.99
CA THR A 126 -3.78 -3.86 -12.69
C THR A 126 -4.91 -4.28 -11.76
N ALA A 127 -4.90 -3.83 -10.50
CA ALA A 127 -5.91 -4.21 -9.52
C ALA A 127 -7.30 -3.70 -9.91
N ASP A 128 -8.30 -4.52 -9.65
CA ASP A 128 -9.69 -4.08 -9.73
C ASP A 128 -9.98 -3.16 -8.53
N ILE A 129 -10.85 -2.18 -8.75
CA ILE A 129 -11.20 -1.20 -7.70
C ILE A 129 -12.69 -1.34 -7.42
N MET A 130 -13.04 -1.56 -6.15
CA MET A 130 -14.44 -1.77 -5.78
C MET A 130 -14.70 -1.28 -4.37
N SER A 131 -15.98 -1.17 -4.01
CA SER A 131 -16.38 -0.84 -2.65
C SER A 131 -16.15 -2.04 -1.74
N GLU A 132 -16.08 -1.78 -0.43
CA GLU A 132 -15.99 -2.87 0.55
C GLU A 132 -17.17 -3.80 0.46
N LYS A 133 -18.37 -3.25 0.21
CA LYS A 133 -19.57 -4.06 0.03
C LYS A 133 -19.41 -5.03 -1.14
N ASP A 134 -18.93 -4.54 -2.28
CA ASP A 134 -18.72 -5.38 -3.46
C ASP A 134 -17.64 -6.42 -3.20
N TYR A 135 -16.58 -6.04 -2.47
CA TYR A 135 -15.53 -6.99 -2.11
C TYR A 135 -16.07 -8.11 -1.22
N GLN A 136 -16.89 -7.77 -0.23
CA GLN A 136 -17.50 -8.78 0.65
C GLN A 136 -18.41 -9.73 -0.12
N GLU A 137 -19.16 -9.20 -1.09
CA GLU A 137 -19.99 -10.04 -1.96
C GLU A 137 -19.13 -10.99 -2.80
N LEU A 138 -18.02 -10.49 -3.31
CA LEU A 138 -17.11 -11.29 -4.14
C LEU A 138 -16.55 -12.48 -3.36
N ILE A 139 -16.09 -12.27 -2.13
CA ILE A 139 -15.47 -13.34 -1.36
C ILE A 139 -16.50 -14.35 -0.82
N LYS A 140 -17.77 -13.95 -0.68
CA LYS A 140 -18.83 -14.85 -0.24
C LYS A 140 -19.19 -15.88 -1.30
N LYS A 141 -18.89 -15.59 -2.57
CA LYS A 141 -19.24 -16.48 -3.69
C LYS A 141 -18.25 -17.63 -3.86
N LYS A 142 -17.27 -17.73 -3.00
CA LYS A 142 -16.22 -18.76 -3.10
C LYS A 142 -16.35 -19.86 -2.06
#